data_f97a17976e6ccbebcd98aa0dfd6fdbd0
#
_entry.id   f97a17976e6ccbebcd98aa0dfd6fdbd0
#
_cell.length_a   1.000
_cell.length_b   1.000
_cell.length_c   1.000
_cell.angle_alpha   90.00
_cell.angle_beta   90.00
_cell.angle_gamma   90.00
#
_symmetry.space_group_name_H-M   'P 1'
#
loop_
_entity.id
_entity.type
_entity.pdbx_description
1 polymer ?
#
loop_
_entity_poly.entity_id
_entity_poly.type
_entity_poly.pdbx_seq_one_letter_code
_entity_poly.pdbx_strand_id
1 'polypeptide(L)'
;MQGRGWIAAAVFLADRITKLFAERFLRSAVTLIPGVLGLRPARNTGMSFSLLSGHPVLLGILSLGILTGAFLALRKKKLDSVSQTGLMMMLGGAAGNLADRLLSGYVLDMIEFLFIRFAVFNVADACLVTGCGLLIWNLFRGKENG
;
A
#
# COMPACT_ATOMS: atom_id res chain seq x y z
N MET A 1 -10.49 -17.30 -7.44
CA MET A 1 -10.26 -16.23 -6.46
C MET A 1 -11.22 -16.30 -5.27
N GLN A 2 -11.93 -17.43 -5.13
CA GLN A 2 -12.83 -17.63 -4.00
C GLN A 2 -12.01 -17.82 -2.71
N GLY A 3 -12.32 -17.04 -1.68
CA GLY A 3 -11.83 -17.21 -0.31
C GLY A 3 -10.67 -16.29 0.14
N ARG A 4 -10.09 -15.42 -0.70
CA ARG A 4 -8.95 -14.57 -0.28
C ARG A 4 -9.28 -13.08 -0.14
N GLY A 5 -10.53 -12.68 -0.34
CA GLY A 5 -10.97 -11.28 -0.16
C GLY A 5 -10.70 -10.74 1.25
N TRP A 6 -10.64 -11.65 2.26
CA TRP A 6 -10.30 -11.28 3.62
C TRP A 6 -8.90 -10.65 3.75
N ILE A 7 -7.95 -10.98 2.83
CA ILE A 7 -6.60 -10.38 2.83
C ILE A 7 -6.69 -8.87 2.54
N ALA A 8 -7.49 -8.49 1.52
CA ALA A 8 -7.69 -7.07 1.22
C ALA A 8 -8.35 -6.33 2.38
N ALA A 9 -9.35 -6.95 3.03
CA ALA A 9 -9.98 -6.38 4.21
C ALA A 9 -9.00 -6.26 5.39
N ALA A 10 -8.18 -7.28 5.63
CA ALA A 10 -7.18 -7.27 6.71
C ALA A 10 -6.11 -6.18 6.48
N VAL A 11 -5.61 -6.04 5.24
CA VAL A 11 -4.65 -4.99 4.88
C VAL A 11 -5.27 -3.59 5.07
N PHE A 12 -6.49 -3.39 4.56
CA PHE A 12 -7.21 -2.13 4.74
C PHE A 12 -7.38 -1.79 6.23
N LEU A 13 -7.83 -2.74 7.04
CA LEU A 13 -8.03 -2.54 8.48
C LEU A 13 -6.71 -2.27 9.21
N ALA A 14 -5.66 -3.03 8.91
CA ALA A 14 -4.34 -2.82 9.49
C ALA A 14 -3.80 -1.41 9.17
N ASP A 15 -3.93 -0.97 7.93
CA ASP A 15 -3.57 0.38 7.52
C ASP A 15 -4.38 1.44 8.28
N ARG A 16 -5.70 1.30 8.35
CA ARG A 16 -6.56 2.24 9.09
C ARG A 16 -6.21 2.31 10.58
N ILE A 17 -6.01 1.16 11.22
CA ILE A 17 -5.67 1.08 12.65
C ILE A 17 -4.33 1.75 12.92
N THR A 18 -3.30 1.46 12.13
CA THR A 18 -1.97 2.04 12.31
C THR A 18 -1.97 3.56 12.08
N LYS A 19 -2.72 4.05 11.09
CA LYS A 19 -2.89 5.49 10.84
C LYS A 19 -3.64 6.20 11.96
N LEU A 20 -4.75 5.64 12.45
CA LEU A 20 -5.48 6.18 13.59
C LEU A 20 -4.61 6.23 14.85
N PHE A 21 -3.80 5.19 15.08
CA PHE A 21 -2.85 5.18 16.18
C PHE A 21 -1.78 6.26 16.02
N ALA A 22 -1.22 6.40 14.82
CA ALA A 22 -0.22 7.43 14.54
C ALA A 22 -0.80 8.85 14.69
N GLU A 23 -2.00 9.11 14.20
CA GLU A 23 -2.68 10.41 14.39
C GLU A 23 -2.89 10.74 15.87
N ARG A 24 -3.24 9.74 16.67
CA ARG A 24 -3.56 9.94 18.09
C ARG A 24 -2.32 10.13 18.95
N PHE A 25 -1.27 9.35 18.71
CA PHE A 25 -0.15 9.20 19.65
C PHE A 25 1.19 9.68 19.10
N LEU A 26 1.39 9.72 17.77
CA LEU A 26 2.67 10.10 17.17
C LEU A 26 2.73 11.63 16.96
N ARG A 27 3.19 12.37 17.97
CA ARG A 27 3.31 13.84 17.96
C ARG A 27 4.60 14.34 17.33
N SER A 28 5.66 13.55 17.38
CA SER A 28 6.99 13.86 16.87
C SER A 28 7.66 12.59 16.35
N ALA A 29 8.82 12.73 15.71
CA ALA A 29 9.61 11.57 15.28
C ALA A 29 10.08 10.76 16.49
N VAL A 30 9.97 9.45 16.39
CA VAL A 30 10.40 8.46 17.40
C VAL A 30 11.28 7.43 16.73
N THR A 31 12.46 7.18 17.30
CA THR A 31 13.34 6.11 16.84
C THR A 31 12.91 4.78 17.49
N LEU A 32 12.56 3.80 16.68
CA LEU A 32 12.22 2.46 17.13
C LEU A 32 13.48 1.58 17.23
N ILE A 33 14.29 1.58 16.18
CA ILE A 33 15.54 0.85 16.10
C ILE A 33 16.61 1.85 15.68
N PRO A 34 17.59 2.19 16.55
CA PRO A 34 18.62 3.17 16.27
C PRO A 34 19.33 2.88 14.94
N GLY A 35 19.42 3.88 14.10
CA GLY A 35 20.04 3.81 12.77
C GLY A 35 19.30 2.99 11.72
N VAL A 36 18.16 2.34 12.05
CA VAL A 36 17.44 1.45 11.12
C VAL A 36 16.02 1.93 10.85
N LEU A 37 15.20 2.09 11.89
CA LEU A 37 13.77 2.32 11.75
C LEU A 37 13.29 3.39 12.71
N GLY A 38 12.53 4.34 12.18
CA GLY A 38 11.83 5.37 12.94
C GLY A 38 10.36 5.45 12.56
N LEU A 39 9.62 6.18 13.39
CA LEU A 39 8.29 6.64 13.07
C LEU A 39 8.31 8.18 13.02
N ARG A 40 7.81 8.75 11.93
CA ARG A 40 7.70 10.20 11.74
C ARG A 40 6.39 10.52 11.00
N PRO A 41 5.46 11.26 11.62
CA PRO A 41 4.21 11.58 10.93
C PRO A 41 4.49 12.52 9.76
N ALA A 42 4.02 12.16 8.58
CA ALA A 42 4.13 12.94 7.36
C ALA A 42 2.80 12.95 6.60
N ARG A 43 2.33 14.13 6.19
CA ARG A 43 1.11 14.28 5.37
C ARG A 43 1.50 14.34 3.91
N ASN A 44 1.09 13.34 3.15
CA ASN A 44 1.42 13.17 1.74
C ASN A 44 0.22 13.55 0.86
N THR A 45 0.30 14.68 0.18
CA THR A 45 -0.75 15.16 -0.74
C THR A 45 -0.52 14.75 -2.19
N GLY A 46 0.60 14.08 -2.49
CA GLY A 46 0.98 13.64 -3.83
C GLY A 46 1.22 12.14 -3.94
N MET A 47 1.95 11.75 -4.98
CA MET A 47 2.65 10.46 -5.07
C MET A 47 4.06 10.60 -4.50
N SER A 48 4.79 9.46 -4.44
CA SER A 48 6.23 9.49 -4.23
C SER A 48 6.89 10.52 -5.18
N PHE A 49 7.84 11.30 -4.66
CA PHE A 49 8.50 12.40 -5.38
C PHE A 49 7.59 13.59 -5.74
N SER A 50 6.50 13.83 -5.00
CA SER A 50 5.58 14.97 -5.17
C SER A 50 4.93 15.06 -6.56
N LEU A 51 4.92 13.98 -7.33
CA LEU A 51 4.19 13.92 -8.60
C LEU A 51 2.70 14.11 -8.34
N LEU A 52 2.05 14.96 -9.14
CA LEU A 52 0.63 15.33 -9.02
C LEU A 52 0.25 15.83 -7.61
N SER A 53 1.19 16.47 -6.89
CA SER A 53 0.86 17.17 -5.64
C SER A 53 -0.26 18.19 -5.92
N GLY A 54 -1.25 18.25 -5.01
CA GLY A 54 -2.42 19.11 -5.19
C GLY A 54 -3.66 18.41 -5.76
N HIS A 55 -3.55 17.17 -6.26
CA HIS A 55 -4.70 16.40 -6.74
C HIS A 55 -4.84 15.02 -6.06
N PRO A 56 -4.90 14.96 -4.71
CA PRO A 56 -4.87 13.69 -3.97
C PRO A 56 -6.02 12.74 -4.32
N VAL A 57 -7.22 13.28 -4.53
CA VAL A 57 -8.39 12.47 -4.88
C VAL A 57 -8.24 11.82 -6.26
N LEU A 58 -7.74 12.60 -7.24
CA LEU A 58 -7.49 12.07 -8.59
C LEU A 58 -6.49 10.91 -8.54
N LEU A 59 -5.40 11.05 -7.77
CA LEU A 59 -4.43 9.99 -7.55
C LEU A 59 -5.05 8.72 -6.94
N GLY A 60 -5.90 8.90 -5.94
CA GLY A 60 -6.63 7.79 -5.32
C GLY A 60 -7.51 7.05 -6.31
N ILE A 61 -8.30 7.78 -7.09
CA ILE A 61 -9.20 7.23 -8.12
C ILE A 61 -8.39 6.49 -9.20
N LEU A 62 -7.30 7.08 -9.71
CA LEU A 62 -6.44 6.44 -10.72
C LEU A 62 -5.82 5.15 -10.19
N SER A 63 -5.26 5.16 -8.98
CA SER A 63 -4.66 3.97 -8.37
C SER A 63 -5.68 2.85 -8.19
N LEU A 64 -6.86 3.17 -7.65
CA LEU A 64 -7.92 2.19 -7.48
C LEU A 64 -8.47 1.70 -8.82
N GLY A 65 -8.62 2.60 -9.79
CA GLY A 65 -9.08 2.27 -11.15
C GLY A 65 -8.15 1.28 -11.85
N ILE A 66 -6.84 1.53 -11.82
CA ILE A 66 -5.82 0.63 -12.38
C ILE A 66 -5.88 -0.74 -11.71
N LEU A 67 -5.91 -0.78 -10.38
CA LEU A 67 -5.95 -2.04 -9.64
C LEU A 67 -7.26 -2.80 -9.82
N THR A 68 -8.38 -2.09 -9.87
CA THR A 68 -9.68 -2.70 -10.16
C THR A 68 -9.71 -3.26 -11.58
N GLY A 69 -9.19 -2.53 -12.55
CA GLY A 69 -9.04 -3.01 -13.93
C GLY A 69 -8.19 -4.28 -14.02
N ALA A 70 -7.03 -4.29 -13.35
CA ALA A 70 -6.17 -5.46 -13.25
C ALA A 70 -6.90 -6.65 -12.58
N PHE A 71 -7.61 -6.40 -11.49
CA PHE A 71 -8.43 -7.40 -10.81
C PHE A 71 -9.49 -8.00 -11.74
N LEU A 72 -10.25 -7.15 -12.45
CA LEU A 72 -11.29 -7.61 -13.38
C LEU A 72 -10.71 -8.41 -14.55
N ALA A 73 -9.57 -8.00 -15.08
CA ALA A 73 -8.87 -8.72 -16.16
C ALA A 73 -8.37 -10.10 -15.70
N LEU A 74 -7.91 -10.18 -14.44
CA LEU A 74 -7.29 -11.39 -13.90
C LEU A 74 -8.30 -12.33 -13.20
N ARG A 75 -9.47 -11.84 -12.77
CA ARG A 75 -10.45 -12.65 -12.00
C ARG A 75 -10.96 -13.91 -12.72
N LYS A 76 -10.94 -13.91 -14.06
CA LYS A 76 -11.34 -15.07 -14.88
C LYS A 76 -10.19 -16.04 -15.13
N LYS A 77 -8.94 -15.65 -14.84
CA LYS A 77 -7.77 -16.51 -14.99
C LYS A 77 -7.60 -17.40 -13.75
N LYS A 78 -7.07 -18.60 -13.94
CA LYS A 78 -6.66 -19.47 -12.82
C LYS A 78 -5.35 -18.93 -12.25
N LEU A 79 -5.45 -17.93 -11.38
CA LEU A 79 -4.30 -17.45 -10.63
C LEU A 79 -3.94 -18.44 -9.53
N ASP A 80 -2.66 -18.67 -9.34
CA ASP A 80 -2.15 -19.40 -8.18
C ASP A 80 -2.36 -18.63 -6.87
N SER A 81 -2.06 -19.30 -5.78
CA SER A 81 -2.22 -18.75 -4.44
C SER A 81 -1.38 -17.50 -4.18
N VAL A 82 -0.16 -17.43 -4.73
CA VAL A 82 0.77 -16.32 -4.53
C VAL A 82 0.28 -15.08 -5.25
N SER A 83 -0.09 -15.22 -6.52
CA SER A 83 -0.65 -14.11 -7.32
C SER A 83 -1.95 -13.57 -6.73
N GLN A 84 -2.84 -14.46 -6.26
CA GLN A 84 -4.07 -14.04 -5.59
C GLN A 84 -3.78 -13.23 -4.33
N THR A 85 -2.82 -13.68 -3.50
CA THR A 85 -2.41 -12.96 -2.29
C THR A 85 -1.85 -11.59 -2.64
N GLY A 86 -0.90 -11.53 -3.58
CA GLY A 86 -0.31 -10.26 -4.03
C GLY A 86 -1.36 -9.25 -4.51
N LEU A 87 -2.30 -9.70 -5.35
CA LEU A 87 -3.37 -8.86 -5.85
C LEU A 87 -4.30 -8.34 -4.74
N MET A 88 -4.66 -9.20 -3.77
CA MET A 88 -5.49 -8.78 -2.63
C MET A 88 -4.76 -7.80 -1.72
N MET A 89 -3.45 -7.97 -1.48
CA MET A 89 -2.65 -7.00 -0.73
C MET A 89 -2.63 -5.64 -1.42
N MET A 90 -2.45 -5.61 -2.73
CA MET A 90 -2.46 -4.36 -3.50
C MET A 90 -3.82 -3.67 -3.45
N LEU A 91 -4.91 -4.41 -3.61
CA LEU A 91 -6.27 -3.85 -3.54
C LEU A 91 -6.57 -3.26 -2.16
N GLY A 92 -6.21 -3.97 -1.10
CA GLY A 92 -6.38 -3.48 0.28
C GLY A 92 -5.58 -2.22 0.57
N GLY A 93 -4.30 -2.19 0.15
CA GLY A 93 -3.44 -1.01 0.29
C GLY A 93 -3.95 0.20 -0.50
N ALA A 94 -4.34 -0.01 -1.77
CA ALA A 94 -4.90 1.07 -2.58
C ALA A 94 -6.20 1.64 -1.99
N ALA A 95 -7.06 0.77 -1.47
CA ALA A 95 -8.28 1.19 -0.80
C ALA A 95 -8.00 2.01 0.47
N GLY A 96 -6.97 1.65 1.26
CA GLY A 96 -6.53 2.40 2.43
C GLY A 96 -6.05 3.80 2.08
N ASN A 97 -5.15 3.92 1.10
CA ASN A 97 -4.65 5.21 0.64
C ASN A 97 -5.71 6.06 -0.08
N LEU A 98 -6.69 5.43 -0.74
CA LEU A 98 -7.84 6.17 -1.31
C LEU A 98 -8.73 6.71 -0.19
N ALA A 99 -9.04 5.91 0.83
CA ALA A 99 -9.86 6.34 1.96
C ALA A 99 -9.27 7.60 2.62
N ASP A 100 -7.95 7.63 2.84
CA ASP A 100 -7.26 8.82 3.37
C ASP A 100 -7.48 10.05 2.48
N ARG A 101 -7.29 9.91 1.18
CA ARG A 101 -7.42 11.01 0.24
C ARG A 101 -8.84 11.57 0.17
N LEU A 102 -9.84 10.69 0.29
CA LEU A 102 -11.25 11.09 0.30
C LEU A 102 -11.68 11.75 1.61
N LEU A 103 -11.16 11.25 2.74
CA LEU A 103 -11.58 11.71 4.07
C LEU A 103 -10.77 12.91 4.56
N SER A 104 -9.47 12.93 4.29
CA SER A 104 -8.53 13.91 4.86
C SER A 104 -7.86 14.80 3.81
N GLY A 105 -7.94 14.45 2.51
CA GLY A 105 -7.25 15.17 1.44
C GLY A 105 -5.76 14.87 1.34
N TYR A 106 -5.22 14.00 2.18
CA TYR A 106 -3.82 13.56 2.18
C TYR A 106 -3.73 12.10 2.65
N VAL A 107 -2.60 11.46 2.40
CA VAL A 107 -2.27 10.16 2.97
C VAL A 107 -1.37 10.39 4.19
N LEU A 108 -1.66 9.74 5.30
CA LEU A 108 -0.78 9.76 6.46
C LEU A 108 0.28 8.67 6.30
N ASP A 109 1.54 9.10 6.20
CA ASP A 109 2.72 8.26 6.22
C ASP A 109 3.40 8.35 7.58
N MET A 110 4.02 7.25 8.07
CA MET A 110 4.62 7.26 9.39
C MET A 110 5.90 6.44 9.52
N ILE A 111 6.19 5.52 8.62
CA ILE A 111 7.33 4.61 8.71
C ILE A 111 8.53 5.23 7.96
N GLU A 112 9.69 5.33 8.61
CA GLU A 112 10.89 5.93 8.06
C GLU A 112 12.09 4.99 8.22
N PHE A 113 12.82 4.74 7.12
CA PHE A 113 14.14 4.11 7.20
C PHE A 113 15.20 5.15 7.53
N LEU A 114 16.03 4.88 8.55
CA LEU A 114 17.03 5.83 9.04
C LEU A 114 18.41 5.62 8.39
N PHE A 115 18.65 4.48 7.75
CA PHE A 115 19.94 4.13 7.14
C PHE A 115 20.04 4.51 5.66
N ILE A 116 18.92 4.90 5.02
CA ILE A 116 18.86 5.36 3.63
C ILE A 116 17.94 6.57 3.51
N ARG A 117 18.15 7.38 2.47
CA ARG A 117 17.20 8.44 2.09
C ARG A 117 16.04 7.81 1.32
N PHE A 118 14.99 7.48 2.03
CA PHE A 118 13.76 6.94 1.47
C PHE A 118 12.56 7.79 1.91
N ALA A 119 11.52 7.86 1.09
CA ALA A 119 10.29 8.55 1.47
C ALA A 119 9.66 7.85 2.67
N VAL A 120 9.07 8.62 3.57
CA VAL A 120 8.21 8.08 4.64
C VAL A 120 7.04 7.37 3.98
N PHE A 121 6.64 6.24 4.50
CA PHE A 121 5.60 5.39 3.92
C PHE A 121 4.67 4.84 5.01
N ASN A 122 3.65 4.10 4.64
CA ASN A 122 2.66 3.50 5.52
C ASN A 122 2.46 2.01 5.25
N VAL A 123 1.57 1.37 6.00
CA VAL A 123 1.26 -0.07 5.85
C VAL A 123 0.66 -0.37 4.47
N ALA A 124 -0.21 0.51 3.95
CA ALA A 124 -0.78 0.34 2.61
C ALA A 124 0.32 0.31 1.54
N ASP A 125 1.31 1.22 1.60
CA ASP A 125 2.42 1.28 0.65
C ASP A 125 3.30 0.01 0.74
N ALA A 126 3.60 -0.44 1.95
CA ALA A 126 4.33 -1.70 2.16
C ALA A 126 3.60 -2.89 1.53
N CYS A 127 2.26 -2.95 1.69
CA CYS A 127 1.44 -4.00 1.10
C CYS A 127 1.33 -3.88 -0.44
N LEU A 128 1.29 -2.66 -0.98
CA LEU A 128 1.34 -2.42 -2.44
C LEU A 128 2.63 -2.94 -3.04
N VAL A 129 3.77 -2.59 -2.45
CA VAL A 129 5.10 -3.01 -2.93
C VAL A 129 5.29 -4.53 -2.79
N THR A 130 4.94 -5.09 -1.63
CA THR A 130 5.04 -6.53 -1.38
C THR A 130 4.11 -7.30 -2.31
N GLY A 131 2.87 -6.85 -2.49
CA GLY A 131 1.91 -7.48 -3.40
C GLY A 131 2.38 -7.47 -4.85
N CYS A 132 2.95 -6.35 -5.30
CA CYS A 132 3.58 -6.24 -6.62
C CYS A 132 4.77 -7.21 -6.76
N GLY A 133 5.63 -7.27 -5.76
CA GLY A 133 6.76 -8.21 -5.72
C GLY A 133 6.32 -9.67 -5.83
N LEU A 134 5.24 -10.06 -5.13
CA LEU A 134 4.68 -11.40 -5.23
C LEU A 134 4.16 -11.73 -6.64
N LEU A 135 3.51 -10.78 -7.31
CA LEU A 135 3.05 -10.96 -8.69
C LEU A 135 4.22 -11.12 -9.66
N ILE A 136 5.23 -10.27 -9.52
CA ILE A 136 6.45 -10.31 -10.35
C ILE A 136 7.20 -11.62 -10.13
N TRP A 137 7.43 -12.00 -8.87
CA TRP A 137 8.08 -13.27 -8.51
C TRP A 137 7.40 -14.46 -9.18
N ASN A 138 6.08 -14.51 -9.09
CA ASN A 138 5.33 -15.64 -9.65
C ASN A 138 5.37 -15.67 -11.18
N LEU A 139 5.42 -14.51 -11.81
CA LEU A 139 5.55 -14.40 -13.26
C LEU A 139 6.87 -15.01 -13.77
N PHE A 140 7.99 -14.79 -13.04
CA PHE A 140 9.27 -15.38 -13.39
C PHE A 140 9.33 -16.88 -13.09
N ARG A 141 8.82 -17.30 -11.93
CA ARG A 141 8.76 -18.72 -11.55
C ARG A 141 7.94 -19.57 -12.53
N GLY A 142 6.84 -19.02 -13.09
CA GLY A 142 6.01 -19.73 -14.05
C GLY A 142 6.69 -19.96 -15.40
N LYS A 143 7.69 -19.17 -15.76
CA LYS A 143 8.46 -19.32 -17.00
C LYS A 143 9.53 -20.42 -16.92
N GLU A 144 9.98 -20.78 -15.72
CA GLU A 144 10.99 -21.83 -15.54
C GLU A 144 10.40 -23.26 -15.57
N ASN A 145 9.07 -23.37 -15.43
CA ASN A 145 8.35 -24.66 -15.36
C ASN A 145 7.48 -24.97 -16.58
N GLY A 146 7.60 -24.23 -17.65
CA GLY A 146 6.90 -24.42 -18.93
C GLY A 146 7.87 -24.53 -20.09
#